data_cc1ada59cf809e44865297e5d598ce16
#
_entry.id   cc1ada59cf809e44865297e5d598ce16
#
_cell.length_a   1.000
_cell.length_b   1.000
_cell.length_c   1.000
_cell.angle_alpha   90.00
_cell.angle_beta   90.00
_cell.angle_gamma   90.00
#
_symmetry.space_group_name_H-M   'P 1'
#
loop_
_entity.id
_entity.type
_entity.pdbx_description
1 polymer ?
#
loop_
_entity_poly.entity_id
_entity_poly.type
_entity_poly.pdbx_seq_one_letter_code
_entity_poly.pdbx_strand_id
1 'polypeptide(L)'
;LMLPAILAGRPVLDTITLYFDQMGSVGSALNYNSPSIFAFARDVSDEALAAKLGTAAAFTLMFAVFAWFWWRRSSITNWALLGGALILVVGIPFLLPHMHDRYFYAADILSLAFAVAAPAYFFLPLLCEFASLLGYHAYLKMRYLLLMHWGAAALAFVLIVALVFTAAQLHPVRRQKYS
;
A
#
# COMPACT_ATOMS: atom_id res chain seq x y z
N LEU A 1 -14.53 7.86 15.86
CA LEU A 1 -13.97 9.18 15.47
C LEU A 1 -15.07 10.20 15.12
N MET A 2 -16.28 9.78 14.69
CA MET A 2 -17.40 10.69 14.32
C MET A 2 -18.17 11.24 15.52
N LEU A 3 -18.17 10.52 16.65
CA LEU A 3 -18.97 10.85 17.83
C LEU A 3 -18.76 12.29 18.36
N PRO A 4 -17.52 12.82 18.46
CA PRO A 4 -17.32 14.20 18.92
C PRO A 4 -17.96 15.25 18.03
N ALA A 5 -17.93 15.05 16.70
CA ALA A 5 -18.54 15.98 15.74
C ALA A 5 -20.07 15.98 15.85
N ILE A 6 -20.68 14.79 16.05
CA ILE A 6 -22.12 14.62 16.25
C ILE A 6 -22.55 15.29 17.57
N LEU A 7 -21.80 15.08 18.65
CA LEU A 7 -22.06 15.73 19.94
C LEU A 7 -21.90 17.26 19.90
N ALA A 8 -21.04 17.76 18.99
CA ALA A 8 -20.88 19.19 18.73
C ALA A 8 -21.99 19.76 17.79
N GLY A 9 -23.04 18.99 17.49
CA GLY A 9 -24.22 19.44 16.74
C GLY A 9 -24.15 19.21 15.23
N ARG A 10 -23.17 18.45 14.72
CA ARG A 10 -23.12 18.11 13.30
C ARG A 10 -24.16 17.02 12.98
N PRO A 11 -24.99 17.16 11.92
CA PRO A 11 -25.93 16.13 11.52
C PRO A 11 -25.24 14.79 11.27
N VAL A 12 -25.85 13.71 11.75
CA VAL A 12 -25.29 12.35 11.59
C VAL A 12 -25.11 11.99 10.12
N LEU A 13 -26.10 12.35 9.28
CA LEU A 13 -26.06 12.08 7.85
C LEU A 13 -24.87 12.77 7.18
N ASP A 14 -24.68 14.07 7.42
CA ASP A 14 -23.56 14.85 6.87
C ASP A 14 -22.19 14.32 7.33
N THR A 15 -22.15 13.70 8.51
CA THR A 15 -20.92 13.10 9.02
C THR A 15 -20.60 11.78 8.31
N ILE A 16 -21.63 11.02 7.93
CA ILE A 16 -21.49 9.75 7.20
C ILE A 16 -21.21 10.03 5.71
N THR A 17 -21.90 11.00 5.11
CA THR A 17 -21.74 11.35 3.68
C THR A 17 -20.48 12.15 3.40
N LEU A 18 -19.81 12.69 4.42
CA LEU A 18 -18.62 13.53 4.27
C LEU A 18 -17.56 12.95 3.33
N TYR A 19 -17.33 11.62 3.41
CA TYR A 19 -16.37 10.95 2.53
C TYR A 19 -16.83 10.91 1.07
N PHE A 20 -18.14 10.78 0.84
CA PHE A 20 -18.71 10.81 -0.51
C PHE A 20 -18.67 12.22 -1.09
N ASP A 21 -18.93 13.24 -0.27
CA ASP A 21 -18.86 14.64 -0.68
C ASP A 21 -17.42 15.09 -0.97
N GLN A 22 -16.45 14.48 -0.30
CA GLN A 22 -15.02 14.72 -0.55
C GLN A 22 -14.47 13.96 -1.76
N MET A 23 -15.17 12.93 -2.25
CA MET A 23 -14.79 12.23 -3.47
C MET A 23 -14.98 13.18 -4.67
N GLY A 24 -13.88 13.69 -5.19
CA GLY A 24 -13.87 14.65 -6.30
C GLY A 24 -13.38 16.06 -5.90
N SER A 25 -13.28 16.38 -4.60
CA SER A 25 -12.69 17.65 -4.15
C SER A 25 -11.17 17.69 -4.27
N VAL A 26 -10.52 16.56 -4.42
CA VAL A 26 -9.05 16.40 -4.42
C VAL A 26 -8.44 16.62 -5.82
N GLY A 27 -9.25 16.87 -6.85
CA GLY A 27 -8.81 17.01 -8.24
C GLY A 27 -8.83 15.69 -9.01
N SER A 28 -8.55 15.74 -10.32
CA SER A 28 -8.66 14.60 -11.24
C SER A 28 -7.33 13.89 -11.53
N ALA A 29 -6.18 14.40 -11.06
CA ALA A 29 -4.88 13.81 -11.36
C ALA A 29 -4.75 12.38 -10.82
N LEU A 30 -4.25 11.46 -11.63
CA LEU A 30 -4.05 10.06 -11.23
C LEU A 30 -3.04 9.89 -10.10
N ASN A 31 -2.12 10.85 -9.94
CA ASN A 31 -1.05 10.78 -8.95
C ASN A 31 -0.71 12.16 -8.39
N TYR A 32 -0.63 12.28 -7.06
CA TYR A 32 -0.25 13.49 -6.33
C TYR A 32 1.08 13.29 -5.60
N ASN A 33 2.19 13.27 -6.36
CA ASN A 33 3.56 13.07 -5.84
C ASN A 33 3.74 11.76 -5.07
N SER A 34 2.94 10.74 -5.39
CA SER A 34 2.99 9.45 -4.75
C SER A 34 3.87 8.47 -5.56
N PRO A 35 4.73 7.66 -4.92
CA PRO A 35 5.50 6.62 -5.59
C PRO A 35 4.63 5.39 -5.91
N SER A 36 3.51 5.61 -6.62
CA SER A 36 2.56 4.60 -7.05
C SER A 36 2.83 4.10 -8.46
N ILE A 37 2.09 3.10 -8.92
CA ILE A 37 2.17 2.58 -10.30
C ILE A 37 1.95 3.70 -11.33
N PHE A 38 1.15 4.70 -11.00
CA PHE A 38 0.88 5.85 -11.86
C PHE A 38 2.07 6.80 -12.04
N ALA A 39 3.15 6.64 -11.25
CA ALA A 39 4.41 7.36 -11.47
C ALA A 39 5.13 6.91 -12.76
N PHE A 40 4.79 5.74 -13.31
CA PHE A 40 5.28 5.25 -14.60
C PHE A 40 4.44 5.75 -15.79
N ALA A 41 3.21 6.18 -15.55
CA ALA A 41 2.26 6.59 -16.57
C ALA A 41 2.37 8.10 -16.83
N ARG A 42 3.13 8.50 -17.88
CA ARG A 42 3.33 9.91 -18.23
C ARG A 42 2.24 10.50 -19.12
N ASP A 43 1.69 9.69 -20.03
CA ASP A 43 0.70 10.13 -21.02
C ASP A 43 -0.42 9.10 -21.11
N VAL A 44 -1.34 9.12 -20.16
CA VAL A 44 -2.51 8.25 -20.18
C VAL A 44 -3.61 8.92 -20.96
N SER A 45 -4.03 8.32 -22.06
CA SER A 45 -5.07 8.86 -22.95
C SER A 45 -6.47 8.88 -22.31
N ASP A 46 -6.74 7.97 -21.37
CA ASP A 46 -8.00 7.87 -20.61
C ASP A 46 -7.69 7.70 -19.11
N GLU A 47 -7.59 8.82 -18.41
CA GLU A 47 -7.34 8.85 -16.97
C GLU A 47 -8.47 8.20 -16.17
N ALA A 48 -9.72 8.33 -16.62
CA ALA A 48 -10.87 7.75 -15.94
C ALA A 48 -10.85 6.22 -16.00
N LEU A 49 -10.49 5.65 -17.15
CA LEU A 49 -10.30 4.20 -17.27
C LEU A 49 -9.13 3.72 -16.43
N ALA A 50 -8.00 4.42 -16.47
CA ALA A 50 -6.82 4.08 -15.67
C ALA A 50 -7.13 4.11 -14.17
N ALA A 51 -7.89 5.09 -13.68
CA ALA A 51 -8.34 5.16 -12.29
C ALA A 51 -9.24 3.97 -11.92
N LYS A 52 -10.19 3.59 -12.77
CA LYS A 52 -11.05 2.42 -12.54
C LYS A 52 -10.24 1.12 -12.49
N LEU A 53 -9.30 0.96 -13.42
CA LEU A 53 -8.43 -0.23 -13.47
C LEU A 53 -7.53 -0.32 -12.23
N GLY A 54 -6.93 0.79 -11.79
CA GLY A 54 -6.11 0.84 -10.58
C GLY A 54 -6.92 0.49 -9.33
N THR A 55 -8.13 1.05 -9.21
CA THR A 55 -9.05 0.72 -8.12
C THR A 55 -9.43 -0.77 -8.14
N ALA A 56 -9.80 -1.30 -9.30
CA ALA A 56 -10.12 -2.72 -9.45
C ALA A 56 -8.91 -3.62 -9.10
N ALA A 57 -7.70 -3.24 -9.51
CA ALA A 57 -6.47 -3.96 -9.21
C ALA A 57 -6.18 -3.97 -7.69
N ALA A 58 -6.38 -2.84 -6.99
CA ALA A 58 -6.19 -2.74 -5.54
C ALA A 58 -7.17 -3.65 -4.79
N PHE A 59 -8.45 -3.65 -5.15
CA PHE A 59 -9.44 -4.58 -4.58
C PHE A 59 -9.11 -6.03 -4.91
N THR A 60 -8.71 -6.32 -6.14
CA THR A 60 -8.29 -7.67 -6.55
C THR A 60 -7.12 -8.16 -5.72
N LEU A 61 -6.09 -7.33 -5.51
CA LEU A 61 -4.96 -7.65 -4.63
C LEU A 61 -5.44 -7.96 -3.21
N MET A 62 -6.28 -7.10 -2.64
CA MET A 62 -6.81 -7.28 -1.29
C MET A 62 -7.56 -8.61 -1.15
N PHE A 63 -8.51 -8.88 -2.04
CA PHE A 63 -9.28 -10.13 -2.00
C PHE A 63 -8.42 -11.36 -2.29
N ALA A 64 -7.43 -11.25 -3.20
CA ALA A 64 -6.50 -12.33 -3.50
C ALA A 64 -5.65 -12.69 -2.27
N VAL A 65 -5.15 -11.70 -1.52
CA VAL A 65 -4.40 -11.94 -0.28
C VAL A 65 -5.29 -12.61 0.76
N PHE A 66 -6.52 -12.12 0.99
CA PHE A 66 -7.45 -12.74 1.93
C PHE A 66 -7.82 -14.18 1.51
N ALA A 67 -8.11 -14.40 0.24
CA ALA A 67 -8.42 -15.74 -0.28
C ALA A 67 -7.22 -16.69 -0.12
N TRP A 68 -6.00 -16.19 -0.39
CA TRP A 68 -4.78 -16.96 -0.21
C TRP A 68 -4.57 -17.38 1.25
N PHE A 69 -4.73 -16.44 2.19
CA PHE A 69 -4.66 -16.74 3.63
C PHE A 69 -5.78 -17.70 4.07
N TRP A 70 -6.99 -17.49 3.57
CA TRP A 70 -8.10 -18.41 3.85
C TRP A 70 -7.81 -19.82 3.36
N TRP A 71 -7.30 -19.96 2.15
CA TRP A 71 -6.94 -21.27 1.60
C TRP A 71 -5.80 -21.92 2.39
N ARG A 72 -4.84 -21.14 2.84
CA ARG A 72 -3.68 -21.60 3.61
C ARG A 72 -3.85 -21.48 5.12
N ARG A 73 -5.08 -21.37 5.63
CA ARG A 73 -5.35 -21.09 7.04
C ARG A 73 -4.69 -22.02 8.05
N SER A 74 -4.43 -23.30 7.67
CA SER A 74 -3.73 -24.27 8.51
C SER A 74 -2.20 -24.05 8.59
N SER A 75 -1.64 -23.20 7.72
CA SER A 75 -0.20 -22.91 7.63
C SER A 75 0.13 -21.46 8.00
N ILE A 76 -0.83 -20.72 8.55
CA ILE A 76 -0.63 -19.33 8.92
C ILE A 76 0.31 -19.27 10.13
N THR A 77 1.40 -18.53 9.95
CA THR A 77 2.38 -18.18 10.99
C THR A 77 2.36 -16.66 11.24
N ASN A 78 2.92 -16.21 12.36
CA ASN A 78 3.10 -14.77 12.60
C ASN A 78 3.95 -14.12 11.50
N TRP A 79 4.89 -14.85 10.92
CA TRP A 79 5.72 -14.38 9.80
C TRP A 79 4.90 -14.20 8.52
N ALA A 80 4.00 -15.14 8.23
CA ALA A 80 3.07 -15.00 7.10
C ALA A 80 2.15 -13.80 7.29
N LEU A 81 1.61 -13.58 8.50
CA LEU A 81 0.77 -12.41 8.80
C LEU A 81 1.53 -11.10 8.60
N LEU A 82 2.77 -11.03 9.07
CA LEU A 82 3.61 -9.85 8.91
C LEU A 82 3.89 -9.55 7.43
N GLY A 83 4.22 -10.59 6.66
CA GLY A 83 4.41 -10.47 5.20
C GLY A 83 3.13 -10.07 4.47
N GLY A 84 1.99 -10.69 4.81
CA GLY A 84 0.68 -10.35 4.26
C GLY A 84 0.26 -8.91 4.57
N ALA A 85 0.51 -8.44 5.78
CA ALA A 85 0.28 -7.05 6.15
C ALA A 85 1.14 -6.10 5.32
N LEU A 86 2.43 -6.40 5.11
CA LEU A 86 3.32 -5.59 4.28
C LEU A 86 2.86 -5.54 2.82
N ILE A 87 2.38 -6.68 2.26
CA ILE A 87 1.77 -6.71 0.92
C ILE A 87 0.60 -5.73 0.82
N LEU A 88 -0.29 -5.71 1.82
CA LEU A 88 -1.48 -4.86 1.78
C LEU A 88 -1.15 -3.38 1.95
N VAL A 89 -0.28 -3.01 2.91
CA VAL A 89 0.03 -1.60 3.18
C VAL A 89 0.89 -0.96 2.10
N VAL A 90 1.68 -1.75 1.36
CA VAL A 90 2.41 -1.27 0.17
C VAL A 90 1.54 -1.37 -1.07
N GLY A 91 0.94 -2.54 -1.32
CA GLY A 91 0.29 -2.85 -2.58
C GLY A 91 -1.01 -2.09 -2.83
N ILE A 92 -1.83 -1.87 -1.79
CA ILE A 92 -3.08 -1.13 -1.96
C ILE A 92 -2.82 0.32 -2.40
N PRO A 93 -2.05 1.15 -1.66
CA PRO A 93 -1.78 2.52 -2.09
C PRO A 93 -0.91 2.59 -3.36
N PHE A 94 -0.10 1.55 -3.65
CA PHE A 94 0.67 1.47 -4.89
C PHE A 94 -0.22 1.36 -6.13
N LEU A 95 -1.35 0.65 -6.03
CA LEU A 95 -2.28 0.41 -7.14
C LEU A 95 -3.42 1.43 -7.21
N LEU A 96 -3.79 2.06 -6.09
CA LEU A 96 -4.89 3.03 -6.06
C LEU A 96 -4.54 4.32 -6.79
N PRO A 97 -5.48 4.89 -7.57
CA PRO A 97 -5.35 6.22 -8.13
C PRO A 97 -5.51 7.31 -7.06
N HIS A 98 -5.17 8.54 -7.42
CA HIS A 98 -5.34 9.75 -6.61
C HIS A 98 -4.61 9.71 -5.26
N MET A 99 -3.53 8.88 -5.18
CA MET A 99 -2.74 8.74 -3.96
C MET A 99 -1.81 9.93 -3.76
N HIS A 100 -1.69 10.38 -2.51
CA HIS A 100 -0.74 11.40 -2.06
C HIS A 100 0.53 10.76 -1.48
N ASP A 101 1.56 11.56 -1.35
CA ASP A 101 2.87 11.24 -0.76
C ASP A 101 2.78 10.53 0.61
N ARG A 102 1.82 10.94 1.46
CA ARG A 102 1.65 10.45 2.85
C ARG A 102 1.00 9.07 3.00
N TYR A 103 0.46 8.49 1.94
CA TYR A 103 -0.28 7.22 2.08
C TYR A 103 0.61 5.99 2.29
N PHE A 104 1.93 6.13 2.12
CA PHE A 104 2.89 5.05 2.40
C PHE A 104 3.43 5.05 3.83
N TYR A 105 3.00 5.96 4.70
CA TYR A 105 3.41 6.02 6.10
C TYR A 105 3.27 4.67 6.85
N ALA A 106 2.19 3.92 6.61
CA ALA A 106 2.01 2.60 7.22
C ALA A 106 3.05 1.57 6.70
N ALA A 107 3.48 1.71 5.43
CA ALA A 107 4.53 0.88 4.85
C ALA A 107 5.90 1.16 5.49
N ASP A 108 6.22 2.43 5.77
CA ASP A 108 7.47 2.84 6.43
C ASP A 108 7.58 2.18 7.80
N ILE A 109 6.55 2.30 8.65
CA ILE A 109 6.54 1.70 9.99
C ILE A 109 6.56 0.17 9.94
N LEU A 110 5.75 -0.44 9.07
CA LEU A 110 5.63 -1.89 9.04
C LEU A 110 6.87 -2.55 8.43
N SER A 111 7.52 -1.92 7.45
CA SER A 111 8.80 -2.42 6.90
C SER A 111 9.92 -2.36 7.93
N LEU A 112 9.95 -1.33 8.80
CA LEU A 112 10.89 -1.25 9.91
C LEU A 112 10.63 -2.36 10.94
N ALA A 113 9.37 -2.58 11.33
CA ALA A 113 9.00 -3.68 12.21
C ALA A 113 9.37 -5.05 11.60
N PHE A 114 9.19 -5.19 10.28
CA PHE A 114 9.59 -6.38 9.54
C PHE A 114 11.12 -6.61 9.61
N ALA A 115 11.93 -5.56 9.41
CA ALA A 115 13.39 -5.65 9.47
C ALA A 115 13.90 -5.97 10.88
N VAL A 116 13.25 -5.45 11.93
CA VAL A 116 13.58 -5.79 13.32
C VAL A 116 13.29 -7.27 13.59
N ALA A 117 12.17 -7.78 13.11
CA ALA A 117 11.80 -9.18 13.24
C ALA A 117 12.66 -10.11 12.38
N ALA A 118 13.00 -9.70 11.15
CA ALA A 118 13.79 -10.46 10.18
C ALA A 118 14.97 -9.61 9.65
N PRO A 119 16.12 -9.53 10.36
CA PRO A 119 17.21 -8.62 10.03
C PRO A 119 17.82 -8.79 8.65
N ALA A 120 17.71 -9.96 8.03
CA ALA A 120 18.13 -10.19 6.63
C ALA A 120 17.39 -9.28 5.63
N TYR A 121 16.24 -8.73 6.00
CA TYR A 121 15.43 -7.85 5.19
C TYR A 121 15.57 -6.37 5.57
N PHE A 122 16.67 -5.98 6.20
CA PHE A 122 16.94 -4.60 6.64
C PHE A 122 16.85 -3.56 5.52
N PHE A 123 16.99 -3.97 4.27
CA PHE A 123 16.89 -3.11 3.09
C PHE A 123 15.44 -2.67 2.77
N LEU A 124 14.42 -3.39 3.26
CA LEU A 124 13.01 -3.04 3.00
C LEU A 124 12.63 -1.66 3.54
N PRO A 125 12.89 -1.31 4.83
CA PRO A 125 12.61 0.03 5.31
C PRO A 125 13.42 1.10 4.58
N LEU A 126 14.65 0.83 4.17
CA LEU A 126 15.45 1.79 3.40
C LEU A 126 14.80 2.12 2.06
N LEU A 127 14.20 1.14 1.39
CA LEU A 127 13.51 1.33 0.13
C LEU A 127 12.15 2.03 0.31
N CYS A 128 11.40 1.70 1.38
CA CYS A 128 10.15 2.38 1.72
C CYS A 128 10.42 3.84 2.04
N GLU A 129 11.35 4.13 2.95
CA GLU A 129 11.74 5.49 3.32
C GLU A 129 12.27 6.28 2.13
N PHE A 130 13.09 5.68 1.27
CA PHE A 130 13.55 6.31 0.04
C PHE A 130 12.36 6.77 -0.82
N ALA A 131 11.37 5.89 -1.03
CA ALA A 131 10.19 6.20 -1.82
C ALA A 131 9.34 7.31 -1.18
N SER A 132 9.10 7.22 0.14
CA SER A 132 8.35 8.21 0.92
C SER A 132 9.04 9.57 0.93
N LEU A 133 10.38 9.60 1.13
CA LEU A 133 11.16 10.85 1.12
C LEU A 133 11.13 11.56 -0.24
N LEU A 134 11.11 10.83 -1.36
CA LEU A 134 10.93 11.43 -2.68
C LEU A 134 9.58 12.15 -2.80
N GLY A 135 8.49 11.54 -2.30
CA GLY A 135 7.17 12.15 -2.25
C GLY A 135 7.13 13.40 -1.36
N TYR A 136 7.60 13.28 -0.13
CA TYR A 136 7.67 14.41 0.81
C TYR A 136 8.53 15.56 0.30
N HIS A 137 9.69 15.26 -0.32
CA HIS A 137 10.53 16.30 -0.90
C HIS A 137 9.82 17.03 -2.05
N ALA A 138 9.15 16.29 -2.93
CA ALA A 138 8.37 16.87 -4.03
C ALA A 138 7.25 17.78 -3.51
N TYR A 139 6.54 17.37 -2.47
CA TYR A 139 5.49 18.15 -1.83
C TYR A 139 6.04 19.39 -1.11
N LEU A 140 7.05 19.23 -0.23
CA LEU A 140 7.55 20.33 0.63
C LEU A 140 8.38 21.35 -0.13
N LYS A 141 9.12 20.93 -1.14
CA LYS A 141 10.01 21.79 -1.92
C LYS A 141 9.46 22.18 -3.29
N MET A 142 8.27 21.68 -3.64
CA MET A 142 7.60 21.91 -4.93
C MET A 142 8.50 21.58 -6.13
N ARG A 143 9.41 20.62 -5.97
CA ARG A 143 10.29 20.12 -7.03
C ARG A 143 10.76 18.70 -6.75
N TYR A 144 10.99 17.95 -7.81
CA TYR A 144 11.49 16.58 -7.72
C TYR A 144 13.01 16.56 -7.55
N LEU A 145 13.52 15.88 -6.52
CA LEU A 145 14.93 15.55 -6.38
C LEU A 145 15.36 14.51 -7.41
N LEU A 146 14.56 13.47 -7.54
CA LEU A 146 14.62 12.42 -8.54
C LEU A 146 13.21 12.20 -9.12
N LEU A 147 13.15 11.56 -10.29
CA LEU A 147 11.87 11.22 -10.90
C LEU A 147 11.11 10.21 -10.03
N MET A 148 9.83 10.42 -9.80
CA MET A 148 9.00 9.62 -8.89
C MET A 148 8.95 8.12 -9.23
N HIS A 149 9.17 7.75 -10.50
CA HIS A 149 9.20 6.35 -10.90
C HIS A 149 10.32 5.54 -10.22
N TRP A 150 11.40 6.16 -9.73
CA TRP A 150 12.42 5.47 -8.93
C TRP A 150 11.88 5.04 -7.56
N GLY A 151 11.08 5.89 -6.92
CA GLY A 151 10.36 5.51 -5.71
C GLY A 151 9.34 4.40 -5.97
N ALA A 152 8.60 4.51 -7.07
CA ALA A 152 7.66 3.46 -7.48
C ALA A 152 8.36 2.12 -7.78
N ALA A 153 9.55 2.14 -8.42
CA ALA A 153 10.33 0.93 -8.65
C ALA A 153 10.82 0.30 -7.33
N ALA A 154 11.24 1.13 -6.36
CA ALA A 154 11.62 0.67 -5.04
C ALA A 154 10.45 -0.03 -4.32
N LEU A 155 9.25 0.57 -4.33
CA LEU A 155 8.06 -0.05 -3.72
C LEU A 155 7.58 -1.29 -4.45
N ALA A 156 7.67 -1.33 -5.78
CA ALA A 156 7.39 -2.54 -6.56
C ALA A 156 8.32 -3.69 -6.15
N PHE A 157 9.61 -3.41 -5.95
CA PHE A 157 10.57 -4.40 -5.47
C PHE A 157 10.24 -4.86 -4.04
N VAL A 158 9.89 -3.95 -3.11
CA VAL A 158 9.43 -4.30 -1.76
C VAL A 158 8.22 -5.23 -1.83
N LEU A 159 7.26 -4.93 -2.70
CA LEU A 159 6.06 -5.75 -2.88
C LEU A 159 6.40 -7.16 -3.37
N ILE A 160 7.31 -7.29 -4.34
CA ILE A 160 7.78 -8.59 -4.84
C ILE A 160 8.44 -9.39 -3.71
N VAL A 161 9.33 -8.77 -2.94
CA VAL A 161 10.00 -9.44 -1.81
C VAL A 161 9.00 -9.89 -0.76
N ALA A 162 8.02 -9.04 -0.41
CA ALA A 162 6.96 -9.38 0.54
C ALA A 162 6.10 -10.55 0.05
N LEU A 163 5.77 -10.60 -1.24
CA LEU A 163 5.03 -11.72 -1.86
C LEU A 163 5.82 -13.02 -1.80
N VAL A 164 7.10 -13.00 -2.19
CA VAL A 164 7.97 -14.19 -2.17
C VAL A 164 8.16 -14.69 -0.73
N PHE A 165 8.42 -13.78 0.22
CA PHE A 165 8.53 -14.12 1.64
C PHE A 165 7.26 -14.77 2.16
N THR A 166 6.10 -14.15 1.93
CA THR A 166 4.80 -14.67 2.39
C THR A 166 4.49 -16.04 1.78
N ALA A 167 4.80 -16.20 0.49
CA ALA A 167 4.65 -17.48 -0.18
C ALA A 167 5.50 -18.58 0.47
N ALA A 168 6.75 -18.28 0.80
CA ALA A 168 7.64 -19.21 1.50
C ALA A 168 7.09 -19.59 2.90
N GLN A 169 6.53 -18.62 3.64
CA GLN A 169 5.97 -18.84 4.97
C GLN A 169 4.64 -19.64 4.96
N LEU A 170 3.86 -19.54 3.89
CA LEU A 170 2.59 -20.25 3.72
C LEU A 170 2.76 -21.64 3.06
N HIS A 171 3.99 -22.05 2.72
CA HIS A 171 4.21 -23.41 2.23
C HIS A 171 3.93 -24.41 3.35
N PRO A 172 3.19 -25.51 3.08
CA PRO A 172 2.96 -26.55 4.07
C PRO A 172 4.32 -27.18 4.42
N VAL A 173 4.70 -27.07 5.69
CA VAL A 173 5.84 -27.84 6.23
C VAL A 173 5.47 -29.31 6.02
N ARG A 174 6.22 -30.03 5.18
CA ARG A 174 6.13 -31.50 5.12
C ARG A 174 6.41 -32.01 6.53
N ARG A 175 5.36 -32.40 7.26
CA ARG A 175 5.56 -33.18 8.49
C ARG A 175 6.36 -34.40 8.09
N GLN A 176 7.65 -34.45 8.43
CA GLN A 176 8.39 -35.69 8.43
C GLN A 176 7.63 -36.63 9.36
N LYS A 177 6.97 -37.62 8.79
CA LYS A 177 6.50 -38.77 9.54
C LYS A 177 7.75 -39.47 10.04
N TYR A 178 8.09 -39.22 11.30
CA TYR A 178 8.98 -40.14 12.04
C TYR A 178 8.18 -41.45 12.19
N SER A 179 8.49 -42.43 11.37
CA SER A 179 8.14 -43.83 11.53
C SER A 179 9.08 -44.48 12.54
#